data_d846a5bc6f4f3f7faedc4ddb9adfdd9c
#
_entry.id   d846a5bc6f4f3f7faedc4ddb9adfdd9c
#
_cell.length_a   1.000
_cell.length_b   1.000
_cell.length_c   1.000
_cell.angle_alpha   90.00
_cell.angle_beta   90.00
_cell.angle_gamma   90.00
#
_symmetry.space_group_name_H-M   'P 1'
#
loop_
_entity.id
_entity.type
_entity.pdbx_description
1 polymer ?
#
loop_
_entity_poly.entity_id
_entity_poly.type
_entity_poly.pdbx_seq_one_letter_code
_entity_poly.pdbx_strand_id
1 'polypeptide(L)'
;MSQKGKSAMVVGNGGVGSAIAASLAAAGIARLALFDVNEESSRKLGARLQEHYPNLQLEYASNDPTGFDLLVNATPMGMKEGDPMPVDLDKVSSQTFVGDVVLKSELTAFLQACQAKGCTIQVGVDMLFEQIPVYLEYFNLPTTTAQRLRELADIRC
;
A
#
# COMPACT_ATOMS: atom_id res chain seq x y z
N MET A 1 19.56 1.24 16.33
CA MET A 1 18.93 1.47 15.67
C MET A 1 17.92 0.74 15.34
N SER A 2 17.34 1.07 15.42
CA SER A 2 16.24 0.29 15.29
C SER A 2 16.20 -0.51 14.08
N GLN A 3 16.01 -1.76 14.22
CA GLN A 3 15.82 -2.65 13.12
C GLN A 3 14.34 -2.84 12.82
N LYS A 4 13.54 -1.95 13.29
CA LYS A 4 12.14 -2.04 12.93
C LYS A 4 12.05 -1.98 11.43
N GLY A 5 11.42 -2.94 10.83
CA GLY A 5 11.16 -2.95 9.42
C GLY A 5 10.17 -1.85 9.06
N LYS A 6 10.02 -1.63 7.79
CA LYS A 6 9.12 -0.61 7.30
C LYS A 6 7.69 -1.13 7.28
N SER A 7 6.74 -0.20 7.20
CA SER A 7 5.33 -0.53 7.32
C SER A 7 4.52 0.05 6.17
N ALA A 8 3.46 -0.65 5.81
CA ALA A 8 2.58 -0.22 4.72
C ALA A 8 1.13 -0.45 5.10
N MET A 9 0.26 0.40 4.60
CA MET A 9 -1.17 0.21 4.70
C MET A 9 -1.76 0.14 3.30
N VAL A 10 -2.56 -0.89 3.03
CA VAL A 10 -3.27 -1.04 1.77
C VAL A 10 -4.76 -0.93 2.04
N VAL A 11 -5.38 0.10 1.49
CA VAL A 11 -6.81 0.33 1.62
C VAL A 11 -7.49 -0.22 0.37
N GLY A 12 -8.41 -1.16 0.55
CA GLY A 12 -9.02 -1.89 -0.54
C GLY A 12 -8.30 -3.21 -0.77
N ASN A 13 -8.96 -4.32 -0.50
CA ASN A 13 -8.33 -5.64 -0.56
C ASN A 13 -9.00 -6.55 -1.58
N GLY A 14 -9.46 -5.96 -2.69
CA GLY A 14 -9.92 -6.71 -3.84
C GLY A 14 -8.75 -7.19 -4.68
N GLY A 15 -8.94 -7.40 -5.97
CA GLY A 15 -7.91 -7.96 -6.84
C GLY A 15 -6.60 -7.19 -6.83
N VAL A 16 -6.67 -5.89 -7.11
CA VAL A 16 -5.46 -5.06 -7.19
C VAL A 16 -4.83 -4.87 -5.82
N GLY A 17 -5.63 -4.56 -4.81
CA GLY A 17 -5.11 -4.37 -3.46
C GLY A 17 -4.46 -5.62 -2.91
N SER A 18 -5.05 -6.79 -3.20
CA SER A 18 -4.47 -8.07 -2.80
C SER A 18 -3.12 -8.30 -3.46
N ALA A 19 -3.01 -7.97 -4.75
CA ALA A 19 -1.76 -8.13 -5.49
C ALA A 19 -0.67 -7.23 -4.91
N ILE A 20 -1.02 -6.00 -4.59
CA ILE A 20 -0.06 -5.06 -4.01
C ILE A 20 0.39 -5.53 -2.63
N ALA A 21 -0.56 -5.97 -1.80
CA ALA A 21 -0.23 -6.47 -0.47
C ALA A 21 0.71 -7.68 -0.55
N ALA A 22 0.44 -8.61 -1.48
CA ALA A 22 1.29 -9.77 -1.67
C ALA A 22 2.69 -9.36 -2.13
N SER A 23 2.78 -8.37 -3.01
CA SER A 23 4.07 -7.87 -3.48
C SER A 23 4.88 -7.26 -2.34
N LEU A 24 4.23 -6.49 -1.48
CA LEU A 24 4.91 -5.89 -0.33
C LEU A 24 5.39 -6.94 0.65
N ALA A 25 4.57 -7.95 0.92
CA ALA A 25 4.97 -9.04 1.79
C ALA A 25 6.16 -9.78 1.22
N ALA A 26 6.14 -10.08 -0.08
CA ALA A 26 7.23 -10.77 -0.75
C ALA A 26 8.51 -9.95 -0.74
N ALA A 27 8.39 -8.63 -0.76
CA ALA A 27 9.54 -7.73 -0.76
C ALA A 27 10.15 -7.52 0.63
N GLY A 28 9.50 -8.03 1.67
CA GLY A 28 10.09 -7.98 3.01
C GLY A 28 9.55 -6.91 3.94
N ILE A 29 8.39 -6.34 3.62
CA ILE A 29 7.79 -5.35 4.53
C ILE A 29 7.53 -6.04 5.89
N ALA A 30 7.79 -5.34 6.98
CA ALA A 30 7.68 -5.95 8.30
C ALA A 30 6.27 -5.88 8.88
N ARG A 31 5.55 -4.82 8.58
CA ARG A 31 4.23 -4.58 9.15
C ARG A 31 3.30 -4.15 8.02
N LEU A 32 2.15 -4.78 7.94
CA LEU A 32 1.19 -4.52 6.86
C LEU A 32 -0.21 -4.40 7.44
N ALA A 33 -0.84 -3.26 7.23
CA ALA A 33 -2.22 -3.05 7.62
C ALA A 33 -3.09 -3.22 6.38
N LEU A 34 -4.15 -3.99 6.53
CA LEU A 34 -5.10 -4.27 5.46
C LEU A 34 -6.46 -3.74 5.89
N PHE A 35 -7.01 -2.83 5.12
CA PHE A 35 -8.33 -2.30 5.41
C PHE A 35 -9.23 -2.42 4.20
N ASP A 36 -10.45 -2.88 4.42
CA ASP A 36 -11.48 -2.94 3.41
C ASP A 36 -12.80 -2.72 4.12
N VAL A 37 -13.77 -2.11 3.46
CA VAL A 37 -15.10 -1.96 4.03
C VAL A 37 -15.71 -3.33 4.31
N ASN A 38 -15.26 -4.35 3.57
CA ASN A 38 -15.59 -5.74 3.86
C ASN A 38 -14.42 -6.34 4.64
N GLU A 39 -14.53 -6.35 5.95
CA GLU A 39 -13.45 -6.82 6.82
C GLU A 39 -13.06 -8.27 6.55
N GLU A 40 -14.02 -9.08 6.11
CA GLU A 40 -13.73 -10.47 5.78
C GLU A 40 -12.67 -10.58 4.68
N SER A 41 -12.73 -9.69 3.68
CA SER A 41 -11.74 -9.67 2.61
C SER A 41 -10.34 -9.42 3.16
N SER A 42 -10.21 -8.49 4.11
CA SER A 42 -8.93 -8.20 4.73
C SER A 42 -8.41 -9.40 5.49
N ARG A 43 -9.27 -10.05 6.26
CA ARG A 43 -8.85 -11.18 7.08
C ARG A 43 -8.48 -12.39 6.25
N LYS A 44 -9.20 -12.65 5.17
CA LYS A 44 -8.85 -13.75 4.26
C LYS A 44 -7.51 -13.53 3.59
N LEU A 45 -7.28 -12.32 3.13
CA LEU A 45 -6.00 -11.96 2.52
C LEU A 45 -4.88 -12.10 3.55
N GLY A 46 -5.08 -11.58 4.75
CA GLY A 46 -4.09 -11.66 5.80
C GLY A 46 -3.75 -13.10 6.16
N ALA A 47 -4.75 -13.95 6.24
CA ALA A 47 -4.53 -15.37 6.57
C ALA A 47 -3.63 -16.04 5.52
N ARG A 48 -3.87 -15.76 4.24
CA ARG A 48 -3.04 -16.31 3.17
C ARG A 48 -1.61 -15.79 3.27
N LEU A 49 -1.45 -14.50 3.54
CA LEU A 49 -0.12 -13.92 3.66
C LEU A 49 0.63 -14.48 4.86
N GLN A 50 -0.07 -14.69 5.97
CA GLN A 50 0.54 -15.22 7.17
C GLN A 50 1.07 -16.64 6.98
N GLU A 51 0.41 -17.43 6.14
CA GLU A 51 0.87 -18.79 5.82
C GLU A 51 2.23 -18.77 5.14
N HIS A 52 2.45 -17.79 4.25
CA HIS A 52 3.69 -17.68 3.50
C HIS A 52 4.74 -16.83 4.19
N TYR A 53 4.33 -15.91 5.04
CA TYR A 53 5.21 -14.97 5.71
C TYR A 53 4.87 -14.93 7.19
N PRO A 54 5.25 -15.97 7.95
CA PRO A 54 4.81 -16.09 9.35
C PRO A 54 5.29 -14.97 10.26
N ASN A 55 6.36 -14.28 9.89
CA ASN A 55 6.88 -13.19 10.72
C ASN A 55 6.28 -11.83 10.38
N LEU A 56 5.43 -11.77 9.36
CA LEU A 56 4.78 -10.53 8.96
C LEU A 56 3.76 -10.10 10.02
N GLN A 57 3.87 -8.87 10.49
CA GLN A 57 2.88 -8.33 11.42
C GLN A 57 1.70 -7.77 10.62
N LEU A 58 0.53 -8.29 10.88
CA LEU A 58 -0.68 -7.90 10.17
C LEU A 58 -1.64 -7.17 11.10
N GLU A 59 -2.29 -6.14 10.57
CA GLU A 59 -3.31 -5.36 11.29
C GLU A 59 -4.53 -5.24 10.41
N TYR A 60 -5.70 -5.20 11.05
CA TYR A 60 -6.98 -5.13 10.36
C TYR A 60 -7.90 -4.10 10.99
N ALA A 61 -9.01 -3.86 10.34
CA ALA A 61 -10.15 -3.14 10.91
C ALA A 61 -9.92 -1.65 11.17
N SER A 62 -8.83 -1.11 10.70
CA SER A 62 -8.58 0.33 10.85
C SER A 62 -7.94 0.89 9.59
N ASN A 63 -8.41 2.06 9.16
CA ASN A 63 -7.79 2.79 8.08
C ASN A 63 -7.07 4.04 8.60
N ASP A 64 -6.58 3.97 9.82
CA ASP A 64 -5.80 5.05 10.40
C ASP A 64 -4.36 4.96 9.85
N PRO A 65 -3.91 5.92 9.04
CA PRO A 65 -2.61 5.84 8.39
C PRO A 65 -1.44 6.29 9.26
N THR A 66 -1.69 6.63 10.51
CA THR A 66 -0.65 7.16 11.39
C THR A 66 0.51 6.18 11.54
N GLY A 67 1.72 6.65 11.25
CA GLY A 67 2.93 5.87 11.50
C GLY A 67 3.31 4.89 10.40
N PHE A 68 2.59 4.87 9.28
CA PHE A 68 2.94 4.01 8.17
C PHE A 68 3.87 4.72 7.19
N ASP A 69 4.83 3.98 6.66
CA ASP A 69 5.80 4.51 5.71
C ASP A 69 5.23 4.58 4.30
N LEU A 70 4.33 3.65 3.97
CA LEU A 70 3.68 3.56 2.67
C LEU A 70 2.18 3.45 2.85
N LEU A 71 1.43 4.21 2.05
CA LEU A 71 -0.02 4.15 2.05
C LEU A 71 -0.48 3.96 0.61
N VAL A 72 -1.24 2.91 0.34
CA VAL A 72 -1.74 2.63 -0.99
C VAL A 72 -3.26 2.63 -0.98
N ASN A 73 -3.85 3.44 -1.87
CA ASN A 73 -5.31 3.43 -2.07
C ASN A 73 -5.63 2.55 -3.27
N ALA A 74 -6.23 1.40 -3.01
CA ALA A 74 -6.68 0.49 -4.05
C ALA A 74 -8.20 0.48 -4.15
N THR A 75 -8.84 1.58 -3.75
CA THR A 75 -10.30 1.76 -3.82
C THR A 75 -10.62 2.85 -4.84
N PRO A 76 -11.88 2.99 -5.25
CA PRO A 76 -12.28 4.15 -6.06
C PRO A 76 -12.47 5.44 -5.24
N MET A 77 -12.29 5.39 -3.92
CA MET A 77 -12.46 6.58 -3.09
C MET A 77 -11.37 7.61 -3.35
N GLY A 78 -11.73 8.87 -3.21
CA GLY A 78 -10.77 9.98 -3.36
C GLY A 78 -10.38 10.27 -4.79
N MET A 79 -11.17 9.80 -5.76
CA MET A 79 -10.84 9.97 -7.17
C MET A 79 -11.09 11.40 -7.64
N LYS A 80 -12.19 11.99 -7.22
CA LYS A 80 -12.57 13.36 -7.60
C LYS A 80 -12.80 14.20 -6.37
N GLU A 81 -12.77 15.52 -6.57
CA GLU A 81 -13.10 16.45 -5.52
C GLU A 81 -14.50 16.15 -5.00
N GLY A 82 -14.65 16.09 -3.69
CA GLY A 82 -15.93 15.77 -3.07
C GLY A 82 -16.14 14.30 -2.76
N ASP A 83 -15.33 13.41 -3.32
CA ASP A 83 -15.43 11.99 -2.98
C ASP A 83 -14.97 11.75 -1.54
N PRO A 84 -15.54 10.75 -0.86
CA PRO A 84 -14.98 10.35 0.43
C PRO A 84 -13.54 9.89 0.24
N MET A 85 -12.68 10.23 1.19
CA MET A 85 -11.28 9.83 1.13
C MET A 85 -11.08 8.44 1.73
N PRO A 86 -10.08 7.69 1.27
CA PRO A 86 -9.84 6.34 1.79
C PRO A 86 -9.34 6.34 3.24
N VAL A 87 -8.73 7.44 3.69
CA VAL A 87 -8.21 7.60 5.05
C VAL A 87 -8.41 9.04 5.49
N ASP A 88 -8.22 9.28 6.79
CA ASP A 88 -8.24 10.65 7.32
C ASP A 88 -6.92 11.33 6.93
N LEU A 89 -7.03 12.31 6.05
CA LEU A 89 -5.86 13.02 5.51
C LEU A 89 -5.05 13.72 6.60
N ASP A 90 -5.69 14.16 7.67
CA ASP A 90 -4.98 14.84 8.74
C ASP A 90 -3.98 13.93 9.44
N LYS A 91 -4.13 12.62 9.29
CA LYS A 91 -3.25 11.64 9.92
C LYS A 91 -2.16 11.14 8.99
N VAL A 92 -2.12 11.61 7.75
CA VAL A 92 -1.06 11.24 6.80
C VAL A 92 0.12 12.17 7.00
N SER A 93 1.28 11.59 7.27
CA SER A 93 2.52 12.34 7.45
C SER A 93 3.12 12.73 6.11
N SER A 94 3.80 13.88 6.05
CA SER A 94 4.53 14.27 4.85
C SER A 94 5.67 13.30 4.53
N GLN A 95 6.04 12.44 5.47
CA GLN A 95 7.08 11.44 5.28
C GLN A 95 6.54 10.17 4.62
N THR A 96 5.24 10.04 4.47
CA THR A 96 4.62 8.85 3.91
C THR A 96 4.70 8.87 2.38
N PHE A 97 5.08 7.73 1.81
CA PHE A 97 5.01 7.54 0.36
C PHE A 97 3.57 7.08 0.05
N VAL A 98 2.89 7.75 -0.86
CA VAL A 98 1.47 7.48 -1.11
C VAL A 98 1.26 7.05 -2.56
N GLY A 99 0.60 5.93 -2.75
CA GLY A 99 0.26 5.41 -4.08
C GLY A 99 -1.23 5.28 -4.28
N ASP A 100 -1.66 5.38 -5.53
CA ASP A 100 -3.06 5.19 -5.90
C ASP A 100 -3.08 4.39 -7.20
N VAL A 101 -3.99 3.43 -7.27
CA VAL A 101 -4.01 2.44 -8.35
C VAL A 101 -4.89 2.84 -9.54
N VAL A 102 -5.17 4.11 -9.70
CA VAL A 102 -5.99 4.55 -10.82
C VAL A 102 -5.29 4.31 -12.15
N LEU A 103 -6.07 4.09 -13.20
CA LEU A 103 -5.54 3.85 -14.53
C LEU A 103 -5.34 5.14 -15.33
N LYS A 104 -5.89 6.24 -14.86
CA LYS A 104 -5.77 7.52 -15.53
C LYS A 104 -4.45 8.18 -15.22
N SER A 105 -3.95 8.99 -16.16
CA SER A 105 -2.71 9.71 -15.95
C SER A 105 -2.87 10.93 -15.04
N GLU A 106 -4.09 11.36 -14.79
CA GLU A 106 -4.32 12.53 -13.95
C GLU A 106 -4.28 12.17 -12.49
N LEU A 107 -3.82 13.10 -11.67
CA LEU A 107 -3.79 12.91 -10.23
C LEU A 107 -5.20 12.87 -9.66
N THR A 108 -5.47 11.92 -8.79
CA THR A 108 -6.74 11.87 -8.07
C THR A 108 -6.77 12.98 -7.03
N ALA A 109 -7.96 13.31 -6.54
CA ALA A 109 -8.10 14.29 -5.47
C ALA A 109 -7.32 13.84 -4.23
N PHE A 110 -7.32 12.55 -3.95
CA PHE A 110 -6.57 11.98 -2.83
C PHE A 110 -5.07 12.25 -2.99
N LEU A 111 -4.51 11.95 -4.16
CA LEU A 111 -3.07 12.17 -4.39
C LEU A 111 -2.72 13.65 -4.38
N GLN A 112 -3.60 14.50 -4.93
CA GLN A 112 -3.36 15.93 -4.89
C GLN A 112 -3.28 16.45 -3.46
N ALA A 113 -4.17 15.96 -2.60
CA ALA A 113 -4.17 16.37 -1.19
C ALA A 113 -2.91 15.90 -0.47
N CYS A 114 -2.47 14.67 -0.75
CA CYS A 114 -1.24 14.15 -0.16
C CYS A 114 -0.02 14.91 -0.66
N GLN A 115 0.02 15.23 -1.95
CA GLN A 115 1.12 16.00 -2.51
C GLN A 115 1.21 17.37 -1.87
N ALA A 116 0.07 17.99 -1.62
CA ALA A 116 0.02 19.31 -0.97
C ALA A 116 0.58 19.25 0.45
N LYS A 117 0.55 18.09 1.10
CA LYS A 117 1.13 17.89 2.43
C LYS A 117 2.62 17.62 2.38
N GLY A 118 3.19 17.46 1.20
CA GLY A 118 4.61 17.18 1.03
C GLY A 118 4.95 15.71 0.84
N CYS A 119 3.94 14.85 0.68
CA CYS A 119 4.17 13.42 0.46
C CYS A 119 4.79 13.17 -0.90
N THR A 120 5.59 12.12 -1.01
CA THR A 120 5.97 11.57 -2.30
C THR A 120 4.81 10.71 -2.79
N ILE A 121 4.38 10.91 -4.03
CA ILE A 121 3.21 10.21 -4.55
C ILE A 121 3.55 9.42 -5.81
N GLN A 122 2.77 8.38 -6.07
CA GLN A 122 2.86 7.57 -7.28
C GLN A 122 1.47 7.21 -7.75
N VAL A 123 1.20 7.39 -9.04
CA VAL A 123 -0.09 7.10 -9.65
C VAL A 123 0.05 5.91 -10.60
N GLY A 124 -0.99 5.07 -10.63
CA GLY A 124 -1.05 3.94 -11.54
C GLY A 124 -0.43 2.68 -10.98
N VAL A 125 -1.09 1.53 -11.20
CA VAL A 125 -0.67 0.27 -10.62
C VAL A 125 0.68 -0.20 -11.17
N ASP A 126 0.89 -0.06 -12.48
CA ASP A 126 2.16 -0.49 -13.08
C ASP A 126 3.32 0.36 -12.59
N MET A 127 3.12 1.67 -12.52
CA MET A 127 4.15 2.58 -12.05
C MET A 127 4.42 2.34 -10.57
N LEU A 128 3.40 1.97 -9.81
CA LEU A 128 3.58 1.64 -8.41
C LEU A 128 4.48 0.41 -8.25
N PHE A 129 4.27 -0.62 -9.06
CA PHE A 129 5.14 -1.80 -9.02
C PHE A 129 6.59 -1.43 -9.39
N GLU A 130 6.78 -0.49 -10.31
CA GLU A 130 8.11 -0.02 -10.64
C GLU A 130 8.76 0.71 -9.46
N GLN A 131 7.96 1.39 -8.65
CA GLN A 131 8.49 2.18 -7.54
C GLN A 131 8.74 1.37 -6.27
N ILE A 132 8.10 0.22 -6.12
CA ILE A 132 8.30 -0.58 -4.92
C ILE A 132 9.78 -0.95 -4.69
N PRO A 133 10.53 -1.42 -5.69
CA PRO A 133 11.95 -1.69 -5.47
C PRO A 133 12.74 -0.44 -5.06
N VAL A 134 12.44 0.71 -5.67
CA VAL A 134 13.11 1.98 -5.34
C VAL A 134 12.78 2.38 -3.90
N TYR A 135 11.52 2.23 -3.51
CA TYR A 135 11.09 2.52 -2.16
C TYR A 135 11.84 1.66 -1.13
N LEU A 136 11.96 0.36 -1.41
CA LEU A 136 12.65 -0.55 -0.51
C LEU A 136 14.14 -0.20 -0.40
N GLU A 137 14.76 0.15 -1.51
CA GLU A 137 16.15 0.56 -1.52
C GLU A 137 16.36 1.82 -0.67
N TYR A 138 15.46 2.79 -0.82
CA TYR A 138 15.53 4.02 -0.06
C TYR A 138 15.51 3.75 1.46
N PHE A 139 14.78 2.74 1.89
CA PHE A 139 14.68 2.38 3.29
C PHE A 139 15.64 1.26 3.71
N ASN A 140 16.60 0.92 2.84
CA ASN A 140 17.58 -0.13 3.12
C ASN A 140 16.96 -1.51 3.37
N LEU A 141 15.86 -1.79 2.68
CA LEU A 141 15.23 -3.10 2.74
C LEU A 141 15.71 -3.96 1.56
N PRO A 142 15.64 -5.30 1.68
CA PRO A 142 15.97 -6.15 0.53
C PRO A 142 15.08 -5.77 -0.65
N THR A 143 15.68 -5.64 -1.82
CA THR A 143 14.94 -5.21 -3.01
C THR A 143 14.80 -6.34 -4.00
N THR A 144 13.87 -6.16 -4.93
CA THR A 144 13.65 -7.10 -6.02
C THR A 144 13.23 -6.28 -7.24
N THR A 145 13.05 -6.93 -8.39
CA THR A 145 12.64 -6.23 -9.59
C THR A 145 11.13 -6.07 -9.64
N ALA A 146 10.67 -5.07 -10.38
CA ALA A 146 9.25 -4.86 -10.59
C ALA A 146 8.60 -6.09 -11.25
N GLN A 147 9.31 -6.71 -12.20
CA GLN A 147 8.80 -7.91 -12.86
C GLN A 147 8.61 -9.05 -11.86
N ARG A 148 9.56 -9.24 -10.96
CA ARG A 148 9.46 -10.30 -9.95
C ARG A 148 8.27 -10.05 -9.03
N LEU A 149 8.03 -8.80 -8.66
CA LEU A 149 6.88 -8.45 -7.81
C LEU A 149 5.57 -8.76 -8.53
N ARG A 150 5.48 -8.44 -9.82
CA ARG A 150 4.29 -8.75 -10.61
C ARG A 150 4.05 -10.25 -10.68
N GLU A 151 5.10 -11.03 -10.88
CA GLU A 151 5.01 -12.49 -10.94
C GLU A 151 4.49 -13.06 -9.62
N LEU A 152 5.01 -12.56 -8.51
CA LEU A 152 4.58 -13.00 -7.19
C LEU A 152 3.13 -12.60 -6.92
N ALA A 153 2.73 -11.43 -7.37
CA ALA A 153 1.36 -10.98 -7.21
C ALA A 153 0.40 -11.83 -8.04
N ASP A 154 0.79 -12.18 -9.28
CA ASP A 154 -0.06 -13.00 -10.15
C ASP A 154 -0.32 -14.38 -9.56
N ILE A 155 0.66 -14.96 -8.90
CA ILE A 155 0.50 -16.25 -8.27
C ILE A 155 -0.57 -16.20 -7.18
N ARG A 156 -0.80 -15.03 -6.60
CA ARG A 156 -1.76 -14.87 -5.51
C ARG A 156 -3.20 -14.68 -6.00
N CYS A 157 -3.39 -14.38 -7.23
CA CYS A 157 -4.75 -14.11 -7.78
C CYS A 157 -5.55 -15.38 -8.06
#